data_536f6a53e434854db6b6b1e191f3d50e
#
_entry.id   536f6a53e434854db6b6b1e191f3d50e
#
_cell.length_a   1.000
_cell.length_b   1.000
_cell.length_c   1.000
_cell.angle_alpha   90.00
_cell.angle_beta   90.00
_cell.angle_gamma   90.00
#
_symmetry.space_group_name_H-M   'P 1'
#
loop_
_entity.id
_entity.type
_entity.pdbx_description
1 polymer ?
#
loop_
_entity_poly.entity_id
_entity_poly.type
_entity_poly.pdbx_seq_one_letter_code
_entity_poly.pdbx_strand_id
1 'polypeptide(L)'
;MADLPLTGGCLCGGVRFEVTEPLVSAGYCHCRRCQRRAGTAASVSGRIAPGSLRILRGEELVRAYDPADGFGKEFCSACGSALWSRSPDDPELINVRLGAFDRDPGIRPSYVSSSRTP
;
A
#
# COMPACT_ATOMS: atom_id res chain seq x y z
N MET A 1 -17.57 1.15 10.47
CA MET A 1 -16.26 1.77 10.72
C MET A 1 -15.30 0.71 11.26
N ALA A 2 -14.11 0.66 10.72
CA ALA A 2 -13.13 -0.34 11.17
C ALA A 2 -12.51 0.07 12.50
N ASP A 3 -12.23 -0.93 13.34
CA ASP A 3 -11.56 -0.69 14.60
C ASP A 3 -10.08 -0.36 14.37
N LEU A 4 -9.56 0.57 15.15
CA LEU A 4 -8.15 0.93 15.09
C LEU A 4 -7.38 0.18 16.19
N PRO A 5 -6.10 -0.14 15.95
CA PRO A 5 -5.39 0.11 14.69
C PRO A 5 -5.80 -0.86 13.60
N LEU A 6 -5.58 -0.45 12.34
CA LEU A 6 -5.78 -1.34 11.19
C LEU A 6 -4.53 -2.19 11.05
N THR A 7 -4.65 -3.51 11.15
CA THR A 7 -3.50 -4.40 11.07
C THR A 7 -3.42 -5.07 9.72
N GLY A 8 -2.22 -5.46 9.32
CA GLY A 8 -2.02 -6.15 8.06
C GLY A 8 -0.65 -6.79 7.96
N GLY A 9 -0.36 -7.35 6.79
CA GLY A 9 0.90 -7.99 6.55
C GLY A 9 1.01 -8.58 5.16
N CYS A 10 2.10 -9.31 4.93
CA CYS A 10 2.36 -9.97 3.68
C CYS A 10 1.80 -11.40 3.69
N LEU A 11 1.82 -12.04 2.53
CA LEU A 11 1.26 -13.38 2.37
C LEU A 11 1.95 -14.41 3.28
N CYS A 12 3.28 -14.35 3.41
CA CYS A 12 4.00 -15.32 4.23
C CYS A 12 3.93 -15.01 5.73
N GLY A 13 3.41 -13.85 6.09
CA GLY A 13 3.29 -13.45 7.50
C GLY A 13 4.58 -12.93 8.10
N GLY A 14 5.66 -12.87 7.34
CA GLY A 14 6.95 -12.39 7.84
C GLY A 14 6.95 -10.89 8.13
N VAL A 15 6.18 -10.11 7.36
CA VAL A 15 6.02 -8.68 7.59
C VAL A 15 4.65 -8.45 8.20
N ARG A 16 4.63 -7.75 9.35
CA ARG A 16 3.39 -7.35 10.00
C ARG A 16 3.45 -5.86 10.27
N PHE A 17 2.34 -5.18 10.07
CA PHE A 17 2.27 -3.73 10.28
C PHE A 17 0.91 -3.34 10.83
N GLU A 18 0.84 -2.10 11.29
CA GLU A 18 -0.42 -1.49 11.67
C GLU A 18 -0.47 -0.05 11.18
N VAL A 19 -1.68 0.43 10.96
CA VAL A 19 -1.96 1.83 10.65
C VAL A 19 -2.84 2.33 11.78
N THR A 20 -2.34 3.33 12.51
CA THR A 20 -2.94 3.74 13.78
C THR A 20 -4.10 4.72 13.63
N GLU A 21 -4.34 5.24 12.43
CA GLU A 21 -5.39 6.22 12.15
C GLU A 21 -6.24 5.74 10.98
N PRO A 22 -7.47 6.24 10.85
CA PRO A 22 -8.29 5.88 9.69
C PRO A 22 -7.61 6.26 8.38
N LEU A 23 -7.88 5.48 7.33
CA LEU A 23 -7.38 5.83 6.00
C LEU A 23 -8.02 7.12 5.53
N VAL A 24 -7.21 7.97 4.89
CA VAL A 24 -7.65 9.29 4.43
C VAL A 24 -8.53 9.16 3.18
N SER A 25 -8.15 8.25 2.28
CA SER A 25 -8.86 8.05 1.02
C SER A 25 -8.48 6.69 0.47
N ALA A 26 -9.23 6.20 -0.50
CA ALA A 26 -8.91 4.98 -1.21
C ALA A 26 -9.30 5.13 -2.68
N GLY A 27 -8.51 4.55 -3.57
CA GLY A 27 -8.76 4.69 -4.99
C GLY A 27 -8.11 3.59 -5.80
N TYR A 28 -8.52 3.55 -7.07
CA TYR A 28 -7.95 2.66 -8.07
C TYR A 28 -6.92 3.42 -8.89
N CYS A 29 -5.92 2.70 -9.38
CA CYS A 29 -5.00 3.24 -10.37
C CYS A 29 -4.87 2.24 -11.51
N HIS A 30 -5.15 2.70 -12.73
CA HIS A 30 -5.14 1.88 -13.94
C HIS A 30 -3.92 2.10 -14.80
N CYS A 31 -2.92 2.88 -14.35
CA CYS A 31 -1.74 3.10 -15.18
C CYS A 31 -0.98 1.79 -15.38
N ARG A 32 -0.22 1.72 -16.47
CA ARG A 32 0.51 0.49 -16.80
C ARG A 32 1.46 0.07 -15.69
N ARG A 33 2.08 1.02 -15.05
CA ARG A 33 3.00 0.75 -13.94
C ARG A 33 2.29 0.06 -12.79
N CYS A 34 1.12 0.57 -12.42
CA CYS A 34 0.32 -0.03 -11.36
C CYS A 34 -0.20 -1.40 -11.74
N GLN A 35 -0.62 -1.56 -13.00
CA GLN A 35 -1.08 -2.85 -13.50
C GLN A 35 0.03 -3.90 -13.40
N ARG A 36 1.23 -3.54 -13.82
CA ARG A 36 2.36 -4.48 -13.80
C ARG A 36 2.82 -4.77 -12.39
N ARG A 37 2.86 -3.74 -11.53
CA ARG A 37 3.24 -3.95 -10.13
C ARG A 37 2.28 -4.90 -9.42
N ALA A 38 0.99 -4.69 -9.61
CA ALA A 38 -0.04 -5.46 -8.91
C ALA A 38 -0.38 -6.78 -9.60
N GLY A 39 -0.10 -6.90 -10.90
CA GLY A 39 -0.51 -8.06 -11.68
C GLY A 39 -2.01 -8.10 -11.90
N THR A 40 -2.68 -6.94 -11.88
CA THR A 40 -4.13 -6.82 -12.02
C THR A 40 -4.46 -5.69 -12.98
N ALA A 41 -5.75 -5.62 -13.37
CA ALA A 41 -6.21 -4.56 -14.27
C ALA A 41 -6.15 -3.19 -13.59
N ALA A 42 -6.20 -3.16 -12.27
CA ALA A 42 -6.08 -1.92 -11.50
C ALA A 42 -5.49 -2.23 -10.15
N SER A 43 -4.66 -1.34 -9.61
CA SER A 43 -4.23 -1.44 -8.23
C SER A 43 -5.25 -0.73 -7.34
N VAL A 44 -5.36 -1.17 -6.08
CA VAL A 44 -6.26 -0.59 -5.10
C VAL A 44 -5.45 -0.25 -3.86
N SER A 45 -5.44 1.01 -3.49
CA SER A 45 -4.64 1.47 -2.35
C SER A 45 -5.39 2.51 -1.55
N GLY A 46 -4.99 2.66 -0.28
CA GLY A 46 -5.50 3.69 0.60
C GLY A 46 -4.39 4.60 1.09
N ARG A 47 -4.65 5.91 1.06
CA ARG A 47 -3.74 6.90 1.61
C ARG A 47 -3.84 6.87 3.13
N ILE A 48 -2.70 6.79 3.82
CA ILE A 48 -2.68 6.83 5.27
C ILE A 48 -2.41 8.24 5.77
N ALA A 49 -2.83 8.51 7.02
CA ALA A 49 -2.45 9.75 7.68
C ALA A 49 -0.95 9.76 7.92
N PRO A 50 -0.26 10.91 7.76
CA PRO A 50 1.18 10.97 7.97
C PRO A 50 1.56 10.44 9.35
N GLY A 51 2.60 9.59 9.39
CA GLY A 51 3.12 9.05 10.64
C GLY A 51 2.33 7.90 11.23
N SER A 52 1.28 7.42 10.56
CA SER A 52 0.41 6.39 11.14
C SER A 52 0.84 4.96 10.85
N LEU A 53 1.83 4.74 9.99
CA LEU A 53 2.30 3.40 9.67
C LEU A 53 3.36 2.95 10.66
N ARG A 54 3.19 1.76 11.22
CA ARG A 54 4.17 1.13 12.09
C ARG A 54 4.44 -0.29 11.63
N ILE A 55 5.69 -0.63 11.41
CA ILE A 55 6.08 -2.00 11.09
C ILE A 55 6.31 -2.73 12.40
N LEU A 56 5.49 -3.74 12.65
CA LEU A 56 5.53 -4.48 13.93
C LEU A 56 6.55 -5.61 13.88
N ARG A 57 6.80 -6.17 12.70
CA ARG A 57 7.71 -7.30 12.55
C ARG A 57 8.14 -7.40 11.09
N GLY A 58 9.37 -7.83 10.88
CA GLY A 58 9.85 -8.13 9.52
C GLY A 58 10.33 -6.94 8.73
N GLU A 59 10.68 -5.85 9.40
CA GLU A 59 11.18 -4.68 8.68
C GLU A 59 12.38 -5.02 7.80
N GLU A 60 13.20 -5.96 8.23
CA GLU A 60 14.37 -6.38 7.47
C GLU A 60 14.01 -7.12 6.17
N LEU A 61 12.76 -7.59 6.05
CA LEU A 61 12.27 -8.24 4.82
C LEU A 61 11.75 -7.24 3.79
N VAL A 62 11.46 -6.02 4.22
CA VAL A 62 10.89 -5.02 3.32
C VAL A 62 11.98 -4.49 2.41
N ARG A 63 11.72 -4.53 1.11
CA ARG A 63 12.61 -3.98 0.09
C ARG A 63 11.83 -3.03 -0.78
N ALA A 64 12.54 -2.13 -1.44
CA ALA A 64 11.93 -1.12 -2.29
C ALA A 64 12.49 -1.22 -3.69
N TYR A 65 11.60 -1.11 -4.67
CA TYR A 65 11.96 -0.81 -6.04
C TYR A 65 11.63 0.66 -6.28
N ASP A 66 12.65 1.44 -6.65
CA ASP A 66 12.48 2.88 -6.86
C ASP A 66 12.54 3.18 -8.36
N PRO A 67 11.38 3.39 -9.01
CA PRO A 67 11.38 3.73 -10.44
C PRO A 67 11.99 5.12 -10.65
N ALA A 68 12.42 5.40 -11.88
CA ALA A 68 13.01 6.69 -12.22
C ALA A 68 12.05 7.84 -11.93
N ASP A 69 10.75 7.60 -12.06
CA ASP A 69 9.71 8.56 -11.72
C ASP A 69 8.57 7.82 -11.03
N GLY A 70 7.91 8.51 -10.12
CA GLY A 70 6.80 7.94 -9.37
C GLY A 70 7.23 7.41 -8.01
N PHE A 71 6.25 6.82 -7.31
CA PHE A 71 6.44 6.35 -5.95
C PHE A 71 7.30 5.08 -5.91
N GLY A 72 8.12 4.98 -4.86
CA GLY A 72 8.85 3.77 -4.56
C GLY A 72 7.89 2.64 -4.20
N LYS A 73 8.20 1.42 -4.64
CA LYS A 73 7.34 0.25 -4.47
C LYS A 73 7.94 -0.65 -3.42
N GLU A 74 7.29 -0.75 -2.25
CA GLU A 74 7.82 -1.55 -1.15
C GLU A 74 7.06 -2.86 -1.04
N PHE A 75 7.80 -3.93 -0.79
CA PHE A 75 7.27 -5.28 -0.84
C PHE A 75 8.05 -6.20 0.09
N CYS A 76 7.45 -7.34 0.41
CA CYS A 76 8.14 -8.37 1.19
C CYS A 76 9.10 -9.14 0.29
N SER A 77 10.38 -9.14 0.64
CA SER A 77 11.39 -9.82 -0.16
C SER A 77 11.30 -11.34 -0.07
N ALA A 78 10.64 -11.88 0.94
CA ALA A 78 10.50 -13.32 1.11
C ALA A 78 9.36 -13.90 0.27
N CYS A 79 8.23 -13.21 0.15
CA CYS A 79 7.08 -13.74 -0.57
C CYS A 79 6.62 -12.88 -1.73
N GLY A 80 7.19 -11.68 -1.90
CA GLY A 80 6.85 -10.80 -3.02
C GLY A 80 5.59 -9.98 -2.87
N SER A 81 4.90 -10.07 -1.73
CA SER A 81 3.67 -9.31 -1.54
C SER A 81 3.91 -7.82 -1.64
N ALA A 82 3.10 -7.13 -2.45
CA ALA A 82 3.11 -5.67 -2.50
C ALA A 82 2.51 -5.14 -1.21
N LEU A 83 3.20 -4.22 -0.55
CA LEU A 83 2.78 -3.70 0.75
C LEU A 83 2.28 -2.26 0.62
N TRP A 84 3.16 -1.36 0.23
CA TRP A 84 2.80 0.05 0.07
C TRP A 84 3.71 0.73 -0.92
N SER A 85 3.32 1.94 -1.30
CA SER A 85 4.12 2.84 -2.13
C SER A 85 4.40 4.10 -1.33
N ARG A 86 5.58 4.66 -1.51
CA ARG A 86 6.03 5.83 -0.77
C ARG A 86 6.53 6.88 -1.74
N SER A 87 6.13 8.14 -1.52
CA SER A 87 6.57 9.24 -2.36
C SER A 87 8.08 9.45 -2.22
N PRO A 88 8.81 9.66 -3.32
CA PRO A 88 10.23 10.00 -3.22
C PRO A 88 10.46 11.39 -2.65
N ASP A 89 9.46 12.27 -2.70
CA ASP A 89 9.59 13.65 -2.24
C ASP A 89 9.13 13.81 -0.80
N ASP A 90 8.31 12.88 -0.30
CA ASP A 90 7.74 12.99 1.04
C ASP A 90 7.58 11.58 1.61
N PRO A 91 8.47 11.15 2.52
CA PRO A 91 8.44 9.79 3.06
C PRO A 91 7.20 9.50 3.90
N GLU A 92 6.44 10.53 4.29
CA GLU A 92 5.18 10.33 5.02
C GLU A 92 3.99 10.16 4.09
N LEU A 93 4.16 10.37 2.79
CA LEU A 93 3.09 10.20 1.82
C LEU A 93 3.10 8.75 1.33
N ILE A 94 2.23 7.94 1.90
CA ILE A 94 2.24 6.50 1.71
C ILE A 94 0.85 6.02 1.33
N ASN A 95 0.79 5.12 0.34
CA ASN A 95 -0.42 4.43 -0.05
C ASN A 95 -0.24 2.95 0.24
N VAL A 96 -1.07 2.40 1.13
CA VAL A 96 -1.01 0.99 1.51
C VAL A 96 -1.97 0.21 0.63
N ARG A 97 -1.54 -0.96 0.14
CA ARG A 97 -2.42 -1.84 -0.62
C ARG A 97 -3.59 -2.27 0.24
N LEU A 98 -4.82 -2.11 -0.25
CA LEU A 98 -5.99 -2.46 0.55
C LEU A 98 -6.03 -3.95 0.87
N GLY A 99 -5.53 -4.78 -0.03
CA GLY A 99 -5.49 -6.22 0.19
C GLY A 99 -4.49 -6.68 1.24
N ALA A 100 -3.61 -5.79 1.71
CA ALA A 100 -2.64 -6.14 2.74
C ALA A 100 -3.23 -6.08 4.16
N PHE A 101 -4.42 -5.49 4.33
CA PHE A 101 -5.06 -5.43 5.64
C PHE A 101 -5.71 -6.76 5.99
N ASP A 102 -5.70 -7.11 7.27
CA ASP A 102 -6.28 -8.36 7.77
C ASP A 102 -7.80 -8.37 7.69
N ARG A 103 -8.42 -7.19 7.81
CA ARG A 103 -9.86 -7.03 7.83
C ARG A 103 -10.24 -5.88 6.91
N ASP A 104 -11.54 -5.71 6.71
CA ASP A 104 -12.08 -4.60 5.95
C ASP A 104 -11.59 -3.29 6.59
N PRO A 105 -10.85 -2.45 5.87
CA PRO A 105 -10.31 -1.21 6.45
C PRO A 105 -11.35 -0.10 6.63
N GLY A 106 -12.62 -0.35 6.33
CA GLY A 106 -13.69 0.59 6.61
C GLY A 106 -13.86 1.67 5.56
N ILE A 107 -13.19 1.56 4.43
CA ILE A 107 -13.27 2.53 3.34
C ILE A 107 -13.34 1.79 2.02
N ARG A 108 -13.97 2.40 1.03
CA ARG A 108 -14.05 1.86 -0.33
C ARG A 108 -13.37 2.80 -1.30
N PRO A 109 -12.80 2.28 -2.38
CA PRO A 109 -12.24 3.16 -3.40
C PRO A 109 -13.32 4.07 -3.96
N SER A 110 -13.07 5.37 -3.94
CA SER A 110 -14.05 6.36 -4.36
C SER A 110 -13.61 7.16 -5.57
N TYR A 111 -12.40 6.89 -6.10
CA TYR A 111 -11.91 7.62 -7.26
C TYR A 111 -10.94 6.75 -8.04
N VAL A 112 -10.63 7.18 -9.26
CA VAL A 112 -9.64 6.55 -10.13
C VAL A 112 -8.53 7.57 -10.35
N SER A 113 -7.32 7.27 -9.89
CA SER A 113 -6.20 8.20 -10.01
C SER A 113 -5.63 8.24 -11.42
N SER A 114 -5.84 7.19 -12.21
CA SER A 114 -5.49 7.18 -13.63
C SER A 114 -6.49 6.29 -14.34
N SER A 115 -7.31 6.89 -15.22
CA SER A 115 -8.29 6.15 -16.00
C SER A 115 -7.73 5.74 -17.36
N ARG A 116 -6.54 6.20 -17.71
CA ARG A 116 -5.94 5.88 -19.01
C ARG A 116 -5.21 4.55 -18.92
N THR A 117 -5.48 3.73 -19.93
CA THR A 117 -4.68 2.53 -20.15
C THR A 117 -3.64 2.90 -21.20
N PRO A 118 -2.39 2.84 -20.84
CA PRO A 118 -1.33 3.16 -21.80
C PRO A 118 -1.33 2.23 -22.98
#